data_7dc708a9a2f5b726e700dd5c6c3c39c2
#
_entry.id   7dc708a9a2f5b726e700dd5c6c3c39c2
#
_cell.length_a   1.000
_cell.length_b   1.000
_cell.length_c   1.000
_cell.angle_alpha   90.00
_cell.angle_beta   90.00
_cell.angle_gamma   90.00
#
_symmetry.space_group_name_H-M   'P 1'
#
loop_
_entity.id
_entity.type
_entity.pdbx_description
1 polymer ?
#
loop_
_entity_poly.entity_id
_entity_poly.type
_entity_poly.pdbx_seq_one_letter_code
_entity_poly.pdbx_strand_id
1 'polypeptide(L)' 'MTNMPDGVIVSRVNSYSPASGELFRGDVITMIQHKGKKYEVTNVESFNSAIEMFSSGDKIAIHLIRSGNRLIRSITLN' A
#
# COMPACT_ATOMS: atom_id res chain seq x y z
N MET A 1 -5.30 6.33 7.40
CA MET A 1 -5.24 4.86 7.50
C MET A 1 -5.24 4.45 8.96
N THR A 2 -5.66 3.25 9.23
CA THR A 2 -5.80 2.73 10.60
C THR A 2 -4.99 1.44 10.75
N ASN A 3 -4.34 1.26 11.90
CA ASN A 3 -3.60 0.04 12.20
C ASN A 3 -4.54 -1.14 12.33
N MET A 4 -4.10 -2.29 11.81
CA MET A 4 -4.77 -3.58 11.92
C MET A 4 -3.75 -4.61 12.41
N PRO A 5 -4.19 -5.77 12.98
CA PRO A 5 -3.24 -6.78 13.49
C PRO A 5 -2.22 -7.22 12.45
N ASP A 6 -2.60 -7.32 11.18
CA ASP A 6 -1.72 -7.83 10.12
C ASP A 6 -1.43 -6.77 9.03
N GLY A 7 -1.64 -5.49 9.31
CA GLY A 7 -1.37 -4.48 8.32
C GLY A 7 -2.07 -3.15 8.62
N VAL A 8 -2.43 -2.45 7.54
CA VAL A 8 -3.03 -1.13 7.62
C VAL A 8 -4.27 -1.09 6.73
N ILE A 9 -5.41 -0.71 7.30
CA ILE A 9 -6.64 -0.57 6.52
C ILE A 9 -6.68 0.80 5.85
N VAL A 10 -7.05 0.81 4.57
CA VAL A 10 -7.22 2.05 3.81
C VAL A 10 -8.57 2.66 4.17
N SER A 11 -8.54 3.82 4.79
CA SER A 11 -9.78 4.53 5.17
C SER A 11 -10.18 5.59 4.13
N ARG A 12 -9.20 6.04 3.31
CA ARG A 12 -9.46 7.08 2.34
C ARG A 12 -8.39 7.06 1.26
N VAL A 13 -8.80 7.27 0.00
CA VAL A 13 -7.87 7.40 -1.13
C VAL A 13 -8.15 8.73 -1.81
N ASN A 14 -7.12 9.57 -1.95
CA ASN A 14 -7.23 10.83 -2.67
C ASN A 14 -7.36 10.54 -4.17
N SER A 15 -8.37 11.11 -4.82
CA SER A 15 -8.63 10.87 -6.25
C SER A 15 -7.50 11.33 -7.17
N TYR A 16 -6.60 12.20 -6.69
CA TYR A 16 -5.45 12.67 -7.45
C TYR A 16 -4.16 11.91 -7.13
N SER A 17 -4.22 10.92 -6.24
CA SER A 17 -3.04 10.14 -5.86
C SER A 17 -2.82 8.99 -6.83
N PRO A 18 -1.57 8.45 -6.91
CA PRO A 18 -1.29 7.26 -7.72
C PRO A 18 -2.11 6.04 -7.31
N ALA A 19 -2.59 6.00 -6.06
CA ALA A 19 -3.39 4.89 -5.56
C ALA A 19 -4.84 4.92 -6.07
N SER A 20 -5.28 6.03 -6.67
CA SER A 20 -6.63 6.14 -7.19
C SER A 20 -6.89 5.10 -8.28
N GLY A 21 -7.96 4.35 -8.15
CA GLY A 21 -8.29 3.27 -9.08
C GLY A 21 -7.62 1.94 -8.77
N GLU A 22 -6.57 1.93 -7.96
CA GLU A 22 -5.86 0.71 -7.60
C GLU A 22 -6.15 0.27 -6.16
N LEU A 23 -6.26 1.22 -5.24
CA LEU A 23 -6.62 0.96 -3.85
C LEU A 23 -8.00 1.53 -3.56
N PHE A 24 -8.75 0.84 -2.72
CA PHE A 24 -10.10 1.25 -2.34
C PHE A 24 -10.24 1.22 -0.82
N ARG A 25 -11.16 2.01 -0.34
CA ARG A 25 -11.50 2.03 1.08
C ARG A 25 -11.84 0.61 1.56
N GLY A 26 -11.27 0.22 2.68
CA GLY A 26 -11.47 -1.12 3.26
C GLY A 26 -10.39 -2.13 2.89
N ASP A 27 -9.51 -1.80 1.94
CA ASP A 27 -8.38 -2.67 1.63
C ASP A 27 -7.43 -2.70 2.82
N VAL A 28 -6.87 -3.88 3.12
CA VAL A 28 -5.86 -4.05 4.16
C VAL A 28 -4.51 -4.27 3.50
N ILE A 29 -3.61 -3.30 3.61
CA ILE A 29 -2.27 -3.38 3.05
C ILE A 29 -1.40 -4.20 4.00
N THR A 30 -0.73 -5.24 3.46
CA THR A 30 0.11 -6.13 4.26
C THR A 30 1.59 -6.05 3.91
N MET A 31 1.92 -5.66 2.68
CA MET A 31 3.31 -5.62 2.22
C MET A 31 3.44 -4.71 1.00
N ILE A 32 4.62 -4.09 0.86
CA ILE A 32 5.01 -3.36 -0.35
C ILE A 32 6.23 -4.05 -0.92
N GLN A 33 6.28 -4.20 -2.24
CA GLN A 33 7.42 -4.78 -2.94
C GLN A 33 7.95 -3.80 -3.97
N HIS A 34 9.28 -3.61 -4.00
CA HIS A 34 9.93 -2.70 -4.93
C HIS A 34 11.27 -3.31 -5.35
N LYS A 35 11.44 -3.54 -6.65
CA LYS A 35 12.66 -4.13 -7.24
C LYS A 35 13.10 -5.41 -6.53
N GLY A 36 12.14 -6.30 -6.24
CA GLY A 36 12.40 -7.57 -5.59
C GLY A 36 12.58 -7.49 -4.09
N LYS A 37 12.63 -6.31 -3.50
CA LYS A 37 12.75 -6.12 -2.07
C LYS A 37 11.37 -5.98 -1.43
N LYS A 38 11.16 -6.67 -0.31
CA LYS A 38 9.88 -6.70 0.39
C LYS A 38 9.94 -5.84 1.64
N TYR A 39 8.87 -5.06 1.85
CA TYR A 39 8.72 -4.20 3.03
C TYR A 39 7.41 -4.58 3.70
N GLU A 40 7.48 -5.21 4.86
CA GLU A 40 6.27 -5.59 5.60
C GLU A 40 5.58 -4.35 6.17
N VAL A 41 4.27 -4.31 6.03
CA VAL A 41 3.44 -3.24 6.56
C VAL A 41 2.67 -3.78 7.76
N THR A 42 3.09 -3.38 8.96
CA THR A 42 2.47 -3.85 10.20
C THR A 42 1.67 -2.76 10.90
N ASN A 43 1.94 -1.49 10.58
CA ASN A 43 1.21 -0.34 11.12
C ASN A 43 1.37 0.85 10.18
N VAL A 44 0.69 1.96 10.48
CA VAL A 44 0.75 3.17 9.67
C VAL A 44 2.18 3.71 9.58
N GLU A 45 2.92 3.66 10.67
CA GLU A 45 4.29 4.16 10.72
C GLU A 45 5.21 3.37 9.77
N SER A 46 5.12 2.03 9.77
CA SER A 46 5.93 1.20 8.85
C SER A 46 5.56 1.45 7.40
N PHE A 47 4.28 1.67 7.11
CA PHE A 47 3.83 2.03 5.77
C PHE A 47 4.45 3.35 5.31
N ASN A 48 4.36 4.38 6.15
CA ASN A 48 4.91 5.70 5.81
C ASN A 48 6.43 5.65 5.64
N SER A 49 7.12 4.92 6.51
CA SER A 49 8.57 4.76 6.43
C SER A 49 8.99 4.09 5.11
N ALA A 50 8.24 3.07 4.68
CA ALA A 50 8.53 2.41 3.41
C ALA A 50 8.30 3.35 2.23
N ILE A 51 7.19 4.08 2.22
CA ILE A 51 6.88 5.02 1.14
C ILE A 51 7.93 6.10 1.02
N GLU A 52 8.46 6.60 2.13
CA GLU A 52 9.51 7.64 2.14
C GLU A 52 10.83 7.17 1.52
N MET A 53 11.06 5.86 1.43
CA MET A 53 12.25 5.31 0.81
C MET A 53 12.20 5.31 -0.71
N PHE A 54 11.04 5.54 -1.29
CA PHE A 54 10.85 5.49 -2.75
C PHE A 54 10.88 6.89 -3.34
N SER A 55 11.16 6.96 -4.65
CA SER A 55 11.27 8.21 -5.38
C SER A 55 10.12 8.38 -6.35
N SER A 56 9.90 9.61 -6.78
CA SER A 56 8.96 9.90 -7.86
C SER A 56 9.29 9.07 -9.09
N GLY A 57 8.28 8.44 -9.68
CA GLY A 57 8.44 7.57 -10.84
C GLY A 57 8.69 6.10 -10.50
N ASP A 58 8.96 5.76 -9.24
CA ASP A 58 9.14 4.37 -8.84
C ASP A 58 7.84 3.61 -8.97
N LYS A 59 7.92 2.39 -9.49
CA LYS A 59 6.80 1.47 -9.56
C LYS A 59 6.89 0.49 -8.40
N ILE A 60 5.84 0.42 -7.60
CA ILE A 60 5.78 -0.48 -6.45
C ILE A 60 4.59 -1.44 -6.62
N ALA A 61 4.72 -2.61 -6.01
CA ALA A 61 3.63 -3.58 -5.92
C ALA A 61 3.12 -3.58 -4.48
N ILE A 62 1.82 -3.38 -4.32
CA ILE A 62 1.19 -3.38 -3.00
C ILE A 62 0.38 -4.64 -2.86
N HIS A 63 0.70 -5.42 -1.83
CA HIS A 63 -0.05 -6.61 -1.46
C HIS A 63 -1.14 -6.20 -0.48
N LEU A 64 -2.37 -6.59 -0.78
CA LEU A 64 -3.52 -6.20 0.04
C LEU A 64 -4.53 -7.34 0.14
N ILE A 65 -5.43 -7.19 1.09
CA ILE A 65 -6.56 -8.09 1.26
C ILE A 65 -7.83 -7.27 1.05
N ARG A 66 -8.68 -7.73 0.14
CA ARG A 66 -9.97 -7.12 -0.17
C ARG A 66 -11.07 -8.18 -0.11
N SER A 67 -12.03 -7.97 0.76
CA SER A 67 -13.13 -8.94 0.94
C SER A 67 -12.62 -10.36 1.19
N GLY A 68 -11.57 -10.50 1.98
CA GLY A 68 -10.96 -11.79 2.29
C GLY A 68 -10.03 -12.35 1.23
N ASN A 69 -9.89 -11.69 0.09
CA ASN A 69 -9.04 -12.16 -1.02
C ASN A 69 -7.73 -11.39 -1.06
N ARG A 70 -6.63 -12.11 -1.32
CA ARG A 70 -5.31 -11.48 -1.49
C ARG A 70 -5.17 -10.96 -2.91
N LEU A 71 -4.77 -9.72 -3.02
CA LEU A 71 -4.57 -9.05 -4.31
C LEU A 71 -3.22 -8.35 -4.32
N ILE A 72 -2.68 -8.14 -5.53
CA ILE A 72 -1.47 -7.36 -5.74
C ILE A 72 -1.82 -6.27 -6.74
N ARG A 73 -1.47 -5.03 -6.42
CA ARG A 73 -1.70 -3.89 -7.30
C ARG A 73 -0.42 -3.12 -7.53
N SER A 74 -0.14 -2.79 -8.78
CA SER A 74 1.02 -1.98 -9.14
C SER A 74 0.64 -0.51 -9.14
N ILE A 75 1.48 0.31 -8.50
CA ILE A 75 1.28 1.76 -8.41
C ILE A 75 2.59 2.43 -8.79
N THR A 76 2.50 3.47 -9.62
CA THR A 76 3.65 4.32 -9.93
C THR A 76 3.55 5.59 -9.12
N LEU A 77 4.60 5.89 -8.36
CA LEU A 77 4.62 7.08 -7.51
C LEU A 77 4.83 8.35 -8.34
N ASN A 78 4.20 9.42 -7.91
CA ASN A 78 4.36 10.73 -8.54
C ASN A 78 5.62 11.44 -8.05
#